data_8e3cfdc9a123fe294b314cd11e944989
#
_entry.id   8e3cfdc9a123fe294b314cd11e944989
#
_cell.length_a   1.000
_cell.length_b   1.000
_cell.length_c   1.000
_cell.angle_alpha   90.00
_cell.angle_beta   90.00
_cell.angle_gamma   90.00
#
_symmetry.space_group_name_H-M   'P 1'
#
loop_
_entity.id
_entity.type
_entity.pdbx_description
1 polymer ?
#
loop_
_entity_poly.entity_id
_entity_poly.type
_entity_poly.pdbx_seq_one_letter_code
_entity_poly.pdbx_strand_id
1 'polypeptide(L)'
;MRKCKRKILGVLFMSAMLFSAWPAVYGSDADGGQRVERQERLGTDEEEREIPEEEVSQGWKARERQRFYLDSNLERVTGWQKINGNWYYFDEEGWMQTGWLEDGGKRYYLKDNGVMQTGWILEQKQWYFADGTGAMRTGWLHKGGSWFYLQENGAMCTGWKDIGGTWYYFRPGNGDMMTGWVRDRETWYYMSGSGAMQTGWQVVGSSWYYFDGDGAMQSGWICLEGSWYYLGGNNDGAMKTGWIRNGGRNYYLTPGGVWKDIRLAVIRNNEAGAITTAAKFVEMGVDATVVTGNFEISRYDGIIIPGGGDLDPARYGQTNTASGNIDNILDERQIDAVKQCVAAGKPIFGICKGVQLINVVFGGTLNQSISGHMGVWHTVSVSRSGWFSNIYSGSVRVLSYHHQSIRDLADGFQADMRAGDGTIEAISNNEKHIYGVQFHPEQMNNEVGNRCIRQFVEVCAK
;
A
#
# COMPACT_ATOMS: atom_id res chain seq x y z
N MET A 1 -16.22 -10.44 11.72
CA MET A 1 -16.34 -10.76 10.28
C MET A 1 -17.64 -10.27 9.60
N ARG A 2 -18.81 -10.24 10.26
CA ARG A 2 -20.07 -9.77 9.60
C ARG A 2 -20.16 -8.26 9.34
N LYS A 3 -19.49 -7.40 10.08
CA LYS A 3 -19.53 -5.92 9.88
C LYS A 3 -18.71 -5.44 8.67
N CYS A 4 -17.60 -6.08 8.34
CA CYS A 4 -16.82 -5.76 7.15
C CYS A 4 -17.52 -6.15 5.84
N LYS A 5 -18.24 -7.26 5.80
CA LYS A 5 -18.91 -7.75 4.57
C LYS A 5 -20.10 -6.90 4.10
N ARG A 6 -20.75 -6.11 4.97
CA ARG A 6 -21.99 -5.39 4.61
C ARG A 6 -21.79 -4.06 3.88
N LYS A 7 -20.61 -3.40 3.95
CA LYS A 7 -20.41 -2.08 3.35
C LYS A 7 -19.74 -2.08 1.96
N ILE A 8 -19.11 -3.18 1.54
CA ILE A 8 -18.48 -3.29 0.19
C ILE A 8 -19.45 -3.67 -0.92
N LEU A 9 -20.63 -4.23 -0.63
CA LEU A 9 -21.57 -4.64 -1.70
C LEU A 9 -22.04 -3.50 -2.62
N GLY A 10 -21.77 -2.25 -2.28
CA GLY A 10 -22.05 -1.08 -3.12
C GLY A 10 -20.89 -0.60 -4.00
N VAL A 11 -19.68 -1.14 -3.84
CA VAL A 11 -18.48 -0.69 -4.57
C VAL A 11 -17.93 -1.78 -5.51
N LEU A 12 -18.30 -3.05 -5.32
CA LEU A 12 -17.76 -4.20 -6.07
C LEU A 12 -18.53 -4.59 -7.33
N PHE A 13 -19.58 -3.85 -7.73
CA PHE A 13 -20.40 -4.22 -8.91
C PHE A 13 -19.95 -3.60 -10.24
N MET A 14 -18.77 -2.99 -10.35
CA MET A 14 -18.28 -2.45 -11.63
C MET A 14 -16.91 -2.96 -12.12
N SER A 15 -16.39 -4.05 -11.60
CA SER A 15 -15.11 -4.60 -12.09
C SER A 15 -15.14 -6.09 -12.46
N ALA A 16 -16.33 -6.67 -12.65
CA ALA A 16 -16.44 -8.06 -13.08
C ALA A 16 -17.23 -8.13 -14.39
N MET A 17 -16.63 -7.69 -15.48
CA MET A 17 -16.95 -8.18 -16.83
C MET A 17 -15.72 -8.01 -17.71
N LEU A 18 -15.34 -9.15 -18.30
CA LEU A 18 -14.46 -9.41 -19.43
C LEU A 18 -13.23 -10.27 -19.07
N PHE A 19 -13.49 -11.54 -18.85
CA PHE A 19 -12.57 -12.59 -19.29
C PHE A 19 -13.34 -13.51 -20.23
N SER A 20 -13.24 -13.22 -21.52
CA SER A 20 -13.58 -14.15 -22.58
C SER A 20 -12.39 -15.07 -22.82
N ALA A 21 -12.65 -16.35 -22.70
CA ALA A 21 -11.76 -17.43 -23.06
C ALA A 21 -11.38 -17.36 -24.54
N TRP A 22 -10.10 -17.55 -24.83
CA TRP A 22 -9.64 -17.92 -26.15
C TRP A 22 -9.05 -19.33 -26.12
N PRO A 23 -9.39 -20.17 -27.13
CA PRO A 23 -8.97 -21.57 -27.18
C PRO A 23 -7.55 -21.71 -27.70
N ALA A 24 -6.89 -22.75 -27.22
CA ALA A 24 -5.62 -23.24 -27.73
C ALA A 24 -5.79 -23.69 -29.19
N VAL A 25 -4.98 -23.15 -30.09
CA VAL A 25 -4.79 -23.70 -31.44
C VAL A 25 -3.50 -24.52 -31.44
N TYR A 26 -3.67 -25.83 -31.60
CA TYR A 26 -2.63 -26.75 -32.03
C TYR A 26 -2.38 -26.52 -33.54
N GLY A 27 -1.16 -26.17 -33.88
CA GLY A 27 -0.67 -26.18 -35.24
C GLY A 27 0.40 -27.26 -35.36
N SER A 28 0.05 -28.35 -35.97
CA SER A 28 0.96 -29.35 -36.54
C SER A 28 1.46 -28.83 -37.89
N ASP A 29 2.76 -28.79 -38.07
CA ASP A 29 3.30 -28.88 -39.42
C ASP A 29 4.46 -29.90 -39.43
N ALA A 30 4.19 -30.92 -40.23
CA ALA A 30 5.15 -31.92 -40.68
C ALA A 30 5.96 -31.31 -41.85
N ASP A 31 7.23 -31.48 -41.85
CA ASP A 31 7.97 -31.68 -43.11
C ASP A 31 9.18 -32.58 -42.87
N GLY A 32 9.29 -33.46 -43.63
CA GLY A 32 9.82 -34.50 -44.35
C GLY A 32 11.28 -34.24 -44.74
N GLY A 33 12.12 -35.22 -44.52
CA GLY A 33 13.48 -35.14 -45.05
C GLY A 33 14.34 -36.37 -44.77
N GLN A 34 14.16 -37.38 -45.54
CA GLN A 34 15.16 -38.34 -46.04
C GLN A 34 15.94 -39.20 -45.03
N ARG A 35 15.43 -40.39 -44.97
CA ARG A 35 16.11 -41.63 -44.58
C ARG A 35 17.21 -41.93 -45.59
N VAL A 36 18.46 -41.92 -45.16
CA VAL A 36 19.59 -42.59 -45.94
C VAL A 36 19.90 -43.93 -45.29
N GLU A 37 19.41 -44.96 -45.88
CA GLU A 37 19.86 -46.33 -45.61
C GLU A 37 21.34 -46.47 -46.04
N ARG A 38 22.16 -46.93 -45.12
CA ARG A 38 23.49 -47.44 -45.45
C ARG A 38 23.59 -48.85 -44.95
N GLN A 39 23.69 -49.71 -45.95
CA GLN A 39 23.82 -51.14 -45.88
C GLN A 39 24.96 -51.60 -44.97
N GLU A 40 24.62 -52.60 -44.18
CA GLU A 40 25.55 -53.51 -43.51
C GLU A 40 26.53 -54.14 -44.50
N ARG A 41 27.81 -54.06 -44.20
CA ARG A 41 28.78 -55.09 -44.62
C ARG A 41 29.36 -55.73 -43.37
N LEU A 42 28.93 -56.93 -43.11
CA LEU A 42 29.67 -57.89 -42.30
C LEU A 42 31.05 -58.10 -42.89
N GLY A 43 32.07 -57.77 -42.15
CA GLY A 43 33.44 -58.18 -42.38
C GLY A 43 33.98 -58.71 -41.08
N THR A 44 33.91 -59.99 -40.89
CA THR A 44 34.65 -60.75 -39.91
C THR A 44 36.13 -60.66 -40.28
N ASP A 45 36.93 -60.19 -39.33
CA ASP A 45 38.27 -60.64 -38.96
C ASP A 45 38.79 -59.73 -37.84
N GLU A 46 38.59 -60.15 -36.60
CA GLU A 46 39.35 -59.68 -35.48
C GLU A 46 40.74 -60.29 -35.50
N GLU A 47 41.63 -59.65 -36.17
CA GLU A 47 43.06 -59.86 -35.89
C GLU A 47 43.34 -59.11 -34.56
N GLU A 48 43.61 -59.85 -33.50
CA GLU A 48 44.32 -59.38 -32.31
C GLU A 48 45.62 -58.73 -32.76
N ARG A 49 45.61 -57.40 -32.94
CA ARG A 49 46.85 -56.63 -33.06
C ARG A 49 47.47 -56.59 -31.69
N GLU A 50 48.48 -57.46 -31.49
CA GLU A 50 49.50 -57.31 -30.47
C GLU A 50 50.01 -55.87 -30.54
N ILE A 51 49.91 -55.16 -29.40
CA ILE A 51 50.49 -53.83 -29.23
C ILE A 51 52.01 -54.03 -29.38
N PRO A 52 52.71 -53.29 -30.28
CA PRO A 52 54.19 -53.33 -30.32
C PRO A 52 54.69 -53.04 -28.89
N GLU A 53 55.72 -53.69 -28.42
CA GLU A 53 56.54 -53.41 -27.26
C GLU A 53 57.22 -52.04 -27.44
N GLU A 54 56.45 -50.95 -27.54
CA GLU A 54 56.95 -49.60 -27.26
C GLU A 54 57.20 -49.49 -25.79
N GLU A 55 58.37 -49.04 -25.37
CA GLU A 55 58.81 -48.81 -24.00
C GLU A 55 57.67 -48.39 -23.10
N VAL A 56 57.19 -49.32 -22.27
CA VAL A 56 56.18 -49.02 -21.25
C VAL A 56 56.84 -48.08 -20.27
N SER A 57 56.46 -46.80 -20.33
CA SER A 57 56.98 -45.74 -19.45
C SER A 57 55.92 -45.24 -18.52
N GLN A 58 56.35 -44.74 -17.34
CA GLN A 58 55.46 -44.04 -16.42
C GLN A 58 54.63 -42.99 -17.17
N GLY A 59 53.35 -42.79 -16.77
CA GLY A 59 52.56 -41.73 -17.29
C GLY A 59 51.20 -42.18 -17.82
N TRP A 60 50.50 -41.26 -18.51
CA TRP A 60 49.19 -41.47 -19.07
C TRP A 60 49.21 -42.47 -20.21
N LYS A 61 48.30 -43.42 -20.14
CA LYS A 61 48.03 -44.40 -21.19
C LYS A 61 46.54 -44.44 -21.49
N ALA A 62 46.17 -44.93 -22.65
CA ALA A 62 44.79 -45.14 -23.07
C ALA A 62 44.65 -46.51 -23.75
N ARG A 63 43.54 -47.18 -23.45
CA ARG A 63 43.11 -48.39 -24.17
C ARG A 63 41.61 -48.17 -24.50
N GLU A 64 41.31 -48.30 -25.79
CA GLU A 64 39.99 -48.03 -26.33
C GLU A 64 39.54 -46.59 -26.06
N ARG A 65 38.52 -46.39 -25.20
CA ARG A 65 38.02 -45.08 -24.79
C ARG A 65 38.33 -44.74 -23.33
N GLN A 66 39.07 -45.62 -22.65
CA GLN A 66 39.41 -45.48 -21.23
C GLN A 66 40.86 -45.03 -21.04
N ARG A 67 41.14 -44.29 -20.00
CA ARG A 67 42.48 -43.82 -19.64
C ARG A 67 42.90 -44.40 -18.29
N PHE A 68 44.22 -44.64 -18.15
CA PHE A 68 44.84 -45.05 -16.90
C PHE A 68 46.19 -44.36 -16.75
N TYR A 69 46.75 -44.41 -15.57
CA TYR A 69 48.08 -43.86 -15.29
C TYR A 69 48.97 -44.93 -14.72
N LEU A 70 50.18 -45.04 -15.23
CA LEU A 70 51.22 -45.92 -14.71
C LEU A 70 52.15 -45.14 -13.80
N ASP A 71 52.41 -45.69 -12.63
CA ASP A 71 53.40 -45.15 -11.68
C ASP A 71 54.84 -45.46 -12.11
N SER A 72 55.81 -45.18 -11.21
CA SER A 72 57.24 -45.45 -11.43
C SER A 72 57.58 -46.94 -11.53
N ASN A 73 56.70 -47.80 -11.00
CA ASN A 73 56.84 -49.25 -11.05
C ASN A 73 56.14 -49.87 -12.28
N LEU A 74 55.54 -48.99 -13.12
CA LEU A 74 54.71 -49.35 -14.29
C LEU A 74 53.43 -50.07 -13.91
N GLU A 75 52.91 -49.87 -12.69
CA GLU A 75 51.65 -50.37 -12.22
C GLU A 75 50.54 -49.33 -12.37
N ARG A 76 49.29 -49.78 -12.61
CA ARG A 76 48.15 -48.87 -12.65
C ARG A 76 47.88 -48.33 -11.26
N VAL A 77 47.75 -47.01 -11.20
CA VAL A 77 47.34 -46.36 -9.94
C VAL A 77 45.83 -46.54 -9.75
N THR A 78 45.38 -46.58 -8.45
CA THR A 78 44.00 -46.65 -8.05
C THR A 78 43.68 -45.55 -7.04
N GLY A 79 42.37 -45.26 -6.86
CA GLY A 79 41.92 -44.22 -5.91
C GLY A 79 42.32 -42.80 -6.31
N TRP A 80 42.37 -41.90 -5.36
CA TRP A 80 42.74 -40.49 -5.57
C TRP A 80 44.24 -40.32 -5.87
N GLN A 81 44.52 -39.71 -7.02
CA GLN A 81 45.88 -39.41 -7.42
C GLN A 81 46.07 -37.94 -7.80
N LYS A 82 47.16 -37.32 -7.36
CA LYS A 82 47.50 -35.97 -7.77
C LYS A 82 48.58 -35.99 -8.83
N ILE A 83 48.21 -35.71 -10.08
CA ILE A 83 49.10 -35.76 -11.22
C ILE A 83 49.23 -34.35 -11.82
N ASN A 84 50.45 -33.84 -11.94
CA ASN A 84 50.71 -32.48 -12.46
C ASN A 84 49.87 -31.38 -11.80
N GLY A 85 49.65 -31.50 -10.49
CA GLY A 85 48.91 -30.49 -9.68
C GLY A 85 47.36 -30.69 -9.67
N ASN A 86 46.82 -31.55 -10.52
CA ASN A 86 45.39 -31.85 -10.58
C ASN A 86 45.07 -33.20 -9.92
N TRP A 87 43.87 -33.27 -9.31
CA TRP A 87 43.37 -34.50 -8.72
C TRP A 87 42.54 -35.28 -9.74
N TYR A 88 42.77 -36.62 -9.76
CA TYR A 88 42.05 -37.61 -10.56
C TYR A 88 41.65 -38.77 -9.66
N TYR A 89 40.63 -39.50 -10.05
CA TYR A 89 40.23 -40.75 -9.39
C TYR A 89 40.26 -41.93 -10.36
N PHE A 90 40.79 -43.04 -9.91
CA PHE A 90 40.85 -44.28 -10.65
C PHE A 90 40.12 -45.36 -9.86
N ASP A 91 39.34 -46.20 -10.53
CA ASP A 91 38.65 -47.33 -9.92
C ASP A 91 39.62 -48.43 -9.46
N GLU A 92 39.10 -49.54 -8.96
CA GLU A 92 39.89 -50.65 -8.45
C GLU A 92 40.71 -51.35 -9.57
N GLU A 93 40.25 -51.27 -10.81
CA GLU A 93 40.95 -51.77 -12.00
C GLU A 93 41.94 -50.73 -12.58
N GLY A 94 42.02 -49.56 -11.99
CA GLY A 94 42.90 -48.47 -12.39
C GLY A 94 42.40 -47.64 -13.56
N TRP A 95 41.10 -47.64 -13.88
CA TRP A 95 40.51 -46.78 -14.93
C TRP A 95 40.13 -45.41 -14.41
N MET A 96 40.55 -44.38 -15.13
CA MET A 96 40.21 -42.99 -14.79
C MET A 96 38.72 -42.77 -14.85
N GLN A 97 38.16 -42.22 -13.76
CA GLN A 97 36.75 -41.90 -13.65
C GLN A 97 36.45 -40.47 -14.10
N THR A 98 35.19 -40.25 -14.57
CA THR A 98 34.65 -38.95 -14.99
C THR A 98 33.22 -38.82 -14.52
N GLY A 99 32.68 -37.57 -14.45
CA GLY A 99 31.33 -37.28 -13.95
C GLY A 99 31.27 -37.33 -12.43
N TRP A 100 30.09 -37.65 -11.89
CA TRP A 100 29.86 -37.70 -10.45
C TRP A 100 30.47 -38.96 -9.82
N LEU A 101 31.25 -38.76 -8.76
CA LEU A 101 31.87 -39.79 -7.94
C LEU A 101 31.41 -39.66 -6.49
N GLU A 102 31.07 -40.78 -5.87
CA GLU A 102 30.87 -40.87 -4.43
C GLU A 102 32.03 -41.61 -3.79
N ASP A 103 32.72 -40.95 -2.85
CA ASP A 103 33.82 -41.53 -2.11
C ASP A 103 33.84 -41.00 -0.67
N GLY A 104 34.00 -41.92 0.32
CA GLY A 104 34.04 -41.56 1.74
C GLY A 104 32.82 -40.79 2.22
N GLY A 105 31.62 -41.03 1.66
CA GLY A 105 30.35 -40.33 1.99
C GLY A 105 30.29 -38.90 1.45
N LYS A 106 31.16 -38.53 0.54
CA LYS A 106 31.16 -37.21 -0.13
C LYS A 106 30.99 -37.42 -1.63
N ARG A 107 30.40 -36.41 -2.30
CA ARG A 107 30.29 -36.39 -3.77
C ARG A 107 31.31 -35.43 -4.35
N TYR A 108 31.92 -35.87 -5.46
CA TYR A 108 32.91 -35.13 -6.23
C TYR A 108 32.48 -35.09 -7.70
N TYR A 109 32.96 -34.15 -8.45
CA TYR A 109 32.72 -34.08 -9.88
C TYR A 109 34.06 -34.07 -10.63
N LEU A 110 34.22 -35.02 -11.51
CA LEU A 110 35.37 -35.18 -12.38
C LEU A 110 34.99 -34.78 -13.82
N LYS A 111 35.71 -33.81 -14.39
CA LYS A 111 35.48 -33.40 -15.78
C LYS A 111 35.68 -34.55 -16.77
N ASP A 112 35.28 -34.36 -18.03
CA ASP A 112 35.51 -35.36 -19.10
C ASP A 112 36.98 -35.71 -19.26
N ASN A 113 37.90 -34.84 -18.89
CA ASN A 113 39.33 -35.09 -18.89
C ASN A 113 39.83 -35.74 -17.58
N GLY A 114 38.95 -36.13 -16.68
CA GLY A 114 39.22 -36.75 -15.38
C GLY A 114 39.61 -35.77 -14.26
N VAL A 115 39.84 -34.51 -14.52
CA VAL A 115 40.27 -33.54 -13.52
C VAL A 115 39.14 -33.25 -12.56
N MET A 116 39.36 -33.41 -11.24
CA MET A 116 38.42 -33.04 -10.20
C MET A 116 38.12 -31.52 -10.25
N GLN A 117 36.84 -31.20 -10.27
CA GLN A 117 36.40 -29.82 -10.32
C GLN A 117 36.16 -29.25 -8.92
N THR A 118 36.55 -28.00 -8.70
CA THR A 118 36.23 -27.18 -7.51
C THR A 118 35.46 -25.93 -7.95
N GLY A 119 34.72 -25.31 -7.05
CA GLY A 119 33.89 -24.14 -7.35
C GLY A 119 32.56 -24.54 -8.02
N TRP A 120 32.04 -23.66 -8.85
CA TRP A 120 30.79 -23.89 -9.55
C TRP A 120 30.88 -24.94 -10.64
N ILE A 121 29.92 -25.85 -10.64
CA ILE A 121 29.77 -26.96 -11.57
C ILE A 121 28.44 -26.84 -12.29
N LEU A 122 28.44 -26.80 -13.60
CA LEU A 122 27.22 -26.86 -14.41
C LEU A 122 27.12 -28.24 -15.04
N GLU A 123 26.12 -29.02 -14.62
CA GLU A 123 25.87 -30.36 -15.17
C GLU A 123 24.35 -30.47 -15.46
N GLN A 124 24.03 -30.92 -16.67
CA GLN A 124 22.65 -31.10 -17.16
C GLN A 124 21.75 -29.88 -16.90
N LYS A 125 22.26 -28.64 -17.11
CA LYS A 125 21.59 -27.34 -16.88
C LYS A 125 21.30 -27.03 -15.40
N GLN A 126 21.87 -27.80 -14.46
CA GLN A 126 21.75 -27.57 -13.03
C GLN A 126 23.11 -27.15 -12.47
N TRP A 127 23.12 -26.16 -11.59
CA TRP A 127 24.32 -25.70 -10.91
C TRP A 127 24.53 -26.41 -9.58
N TYR A 128 25.78 -26.73 -9.29
CA TYR A 128 26.29 -27.31 -8.05
C TYR A 128 27.55 -26.56 -7.62
N PHE A 129 27.94 -26.72 -6.38
CA PHE A 129 29.18 -26.13 -5.90
C PHE A 129 30.02 -27.13 -5.10
N ALA A 130 31.29 -27.27 -5.49
CA ALA A 130 32.29 -28.03 -4.74
C ALA A 130 33.24 -27.10 -4.01
N ASP A 131 33.58 -27.43 -2.78
CA ASP A 131 34.54 -26.66 -1.99
C ASP A 131 36.01 -26.86 -2.50
N GLY A 132 36.97 -26.25 -1.78
CA GLY A 132 38.39 -26.32 -2.16
C GLY A 132 38.98 -27.76 -2.11
N THR A 133 38.30 -28.69 -1.44
CA THR A 133 38.68 -30.11 -1.40
C THR A 133 38.03 -30.92 -2.53
N GLY A 134 37.17 -30.30 -3.33
CA GLY A 134 36.38 -30.95 -4.38
C GLY A 134 35.05 -31.53 -3.87
N ALA A 135 34.78 -31.51 -2.58
CA ALA A 135 33.55 -32.04 -2.02
C ALA A 135 32.34 -31.14 -2.33
N MET A 136 31.26 -31.74 -2.88
CA MET A 136 30.00 -31.05 -3.16
C MET A 136 29.40 -30.50 -1.86
N ARG A 137 28.99 -29.25 -1.92
CA ARG A 137 28.33 -28.55 -0.80
C ARG A 137 26.80 -28.67 -0.88
N THR A 138 26.18 -28.59 0.31
CA THR A 138 24.72 -28.49 0.50
C THR A 138 24.41 -27.37 1.49
N GLY A 139 23.16 -26.92 1.57
CA GLY A 139 22.72 -25.86 2.47
C GLY A 139 23.15 -24.47 2.03
N TRP A 140 23.26 -23.55 2.97
CA TRP A 140 23.60 -22.15 2.71
C TRP A 140 25.06 -21.99 2.26
N LEU A 141 25.25 -21.24 1.18
CA LEU A 141 26.54 -20.88 0.62
C LEU A 141 26.65 -19.36 0.44
N HIS A 142 27.64 -18.75 1.07
CA HIS A 142 28.00 -17.35 0.82
C HIS A 142 29.19 -17.31 -0.14
N LYS A 143 29.00 -16.73 -1.32
CA LYS A 143 30.05 -16.66 -2.34
C LYS A 143 29.93 -15.40 -3.19
N GLY A 144 31.02 -14.67 -3.36
CA GLY A 144 31.04 -13.46 -4.18
C GLY A 144 30.12 -12.34 -3.67
N GLY A 145 29.91 -12.22 -2.35
CA GLY A 145 29.02 -11.22 -1.74
C GLY A 145 27.54 -11.58 -1.78
N SER A 146 27.17 -12.75 -2.34
CA SER A 146 25.80 -13.22 -2.44
C SER A 146 25.58 -14.52 -1.68
N TRP A 147 24.33 -14.72 -1.23
CA TRP A 147 23.91 -15.96 -0.61
C TRP A 147 23.21 -16.84 -1.64
N PHE A 148 23.48 -18.15 -1.57
CA PHE A 148 22.87 -19.20 -2.37
C PHE A 148 22.39 -20.31 -1.42
N TYR A 149 21.48 -21.12 -1.88
CA TYR A 149 21.08 -22.33 -1.18
C TYR A 149 21.19 -23.55 -2.08
N LEU A 150 21.94 -24.53 -1.61
CA LEU A 150 22.15 -25.80 -2.30
C LEU A 150 21.30 -26.86 -1.62
N GLN A 151 20.46 -27.54 -2.37
CA GLN A 151 19.57 -28.56 -1.85
C GLN A 151 20.37 -29.76 -1.30
N GLU A 152 19.70 -30.72 -0.67
CA GLU A 152 20.34 -31.93 -0.16
C GLU A 152 21.08 -32.73 -1.25
N ASN A 153 20.57 -32.73 -2.47
CA ASN A 153 21.25 -33.33 -3.64
C ASN A 153 22.36 -32.46 -4.23
N GLY A 154 22.67 -31.31 -3.62
CA GLY A 154 23.68 -30.32 -4.04
C GLY A 154 23.20 -29.34 -5.10
N ALA A 155 22.00 -29.49 -5.64
CA ALA A 155 21.50 -28.62 -6.70
C ALA A 155 21.20 -27.21 -6.18
N MET A 156 21.69 -26.17 -6.85
CA MET A 156 21.44 -24.78 -6.53
C MET A 156 19.95 -24.44 -6.68
N CYS A 157 19.35 -23.81 -5.66
CA CYS A 157 17.99 -23.33 -5.71
C CYS A 157 17.82 -22.09 -6.60
N THR A 158 16.68 -22.01 -7.26
CA THR A 158 16.18 -20.83 -7.96
C THR A 158 14.68 -20.69 -7.69
N GLY A 159 14.14 -19.44 -7.74
CA GLY A 159 12.75 -19.17 -7.41
C GLY A 159 12.47 -19.31 -5.91
N TRP A 160 11.22 -19.60 -5.56
CA TRP A 160 10.78 -19.74 -4.20
C TRP A 160 11.27 -21.01 -3.52
N LYS A 161 11.72 -20.88 -2.28
CA LYS A 161 12.14 -22.03 -1.46
C LYS A 161 11.79 -21.79 0.00
N ASP A 162 11.06 -22.73 0.60
CA ASP A 162 10.90 -22.84 2.04
C ASP A 162 12.13 -23.52 2.64
N ILE A 163 12.72 -22.88 3.63
CA ILE A 163 13.88 -23.38 4.38
C ILE A 163 13.56 -23.24 5.86
N GLY A 164 13.18 -24.34 6.48
CA GLY A 164 12.85 -24.36 7.91
C GLY A 164 11.64 -23.51 8.30
N GLY A 165 10.60 -23.46 7.46
CA GLY A 165 9.37 -22.68 7.69
C GLY A 165 9.50 -21.20 7.31
N THR A 166 10.61 -20.79 6.70
CA THR A 166 10.83 -19.43 6.21
C THR A 166 11.00 -19.46 4.71
N TRP A 167 10.20 -18.64 4.02
CA TRP A 167 10.27 -18.51 2.56
C TRP A 167 11.37 -17.52 2.14
N TYR A 168 12.15 -17.96 1.12
CA TYR A 168 13.17 -17.18 0.46
C TYR A 168 12.93 -17.18 -1.04
N TYR A 169 13.45 -16.17 -1.72
CA TYR A 169 13.40 -16.10 -3.17
C TYR A 169 14.81 -16.01 -3.75
N PHE A 170 15.15 -16.96 -4.61
CA PHE A 170 16.45 -17.02 -5.30
C PHE A 170 16.25 -16.59 -6.75
N ARG A 171 17.10 -15.70 -7.23
CA ARG A 171 16.97 -15.14 -8.57
C ARG A 171 16.95 -16.23 -9.63
N PRO A 172 15.94 -16.27 -10.51
CA PRO A 172 15.91 -17.21 -11.63
C PRO A 172 17.16 -17.09 -12.49
N GLY A 173 17.79 -18.23 -12.83
CA GLY A 173 19.00 -18.30 -13.62
C GLY A 173 20.30 -18.09 -12.85
N ASN A 174 20.37 -17.15 -11.91
CA ASN A 174 21.57 -16.84 -11.14
C ASN A 174 21.66 -17.57 -9.79
N GLY A 175 20.52 -17.85 -9.15
CA GLY A 175 20.44 -18.53 -7.86
C GLY A 175 20.84 -17.69 -6.65
N ASP A 176 21.17 -16.42 -6.77
CA ASP A 176 21.47 -15.54 -5.64
C ASP A 176 20.18 -15.20 -4.88
N MET A 177 20.25 -15.23 -3.55
CA MET A 177 19.16 -14.88 -2.66
C MET A 177 18.80 -13.39 -2.81
N MET A 178 17.51 -13.10 -3.02
CA MET A 178 17.04 -11.74 -3.14
C MET A 178 16.64 -11.13 -1.79
N THR A 179 16.86 -9.83 -1.66
CA THR A 179 16.40 -8.98 -0.54
C THR A 179 15.63 -7.79 -1.10
N GLY A 180 14.80 -7.15 -0.27
CA GLY A 180 13.97 -6.03 -0.71
C GLY A 180 12.80 -6.47 -1.57
N TRP A 181 12.39 -5.64 -2.51
CA TRP A 181 11.26 -5.91 -3.38
C TRP A 181 11.52 -7.00 -4.40
N VAL A 182 10.62 -7.97 -4.46
CA VAL A 182 10.62 -9.06 -5.44
C VAL A 182 9.28 -9.04 -6.17
N ARG A 183 9.35 -9.10 -7.50
CA ARG A 183 8.16 -9.29 -8.33
C ARG A 183 8.24 -10.67 -8.98
N ASP A 184 7.31 -11.53 -8.60
CA ASP A 184 7.13 -12.81 -9.26
C ASP A 184 5.80 -12.79 -10.02
N ARG A 185 5.87 -12.95 -11.34
CA ARG A 185 4.76 -12.75 -12.29
C ARG A 185 4.17 -11.33 -12.10
N GLU A 186 2.93 -11.19 -11.61
CA GLU A 186 2.26 -9.91 -11.39
C GLU A 186 2.16 -9.51 -9.92
N THR A 187 2.69 -10.34 -9.00
CA THR A 187 2.59 -10.15 -7.56
C THR A 187 3.89 -9.61 -6.98
N TRP A 188 3.77 -8.62 -6.11
CA TRP A 188 4.88 -8.08 -5.36
C TRP A 188 5.00 -8.72 -3.99
N TYR A 189 6.24 -8.97 -3.59
CA TYR A 189 6.64 -9.49 -2.29
C TYR A 189 7.76 -8.62 -1.72
N TYR A 190 7.98 -8.70 -0.43
CA TYR A 190 9.09 -8.01 0.21
C TYR A 190 9.91 -8.98 1.05
N MET A 191 11.21 -8.99 0.78
CA MET A 191 12.18 -9.81 1.49
C MET A 191 12.96 -8.94 2.47
N SER A 192 13.12 -9.39 3.70
CA SER A 192 13.95 -8.69 4.69
C SER A 192 15.42 -8.61 4.25
N GLY A 193 16.24 -7.88 4.99
CA GLY A 193 17.69 -7.85 4.77
C GLY A 193 18.38 -9.22 4.94
N SER A 194 17.73 -10.16 5.66
CA SER A 194 18.17 -11.55 5.78
C SER A 194 17.62 -12.46 4.67
N GLY A 195 16.85 -11.93 3.71
CA GLY A 195 16.21 -12.66 2.63
C GLY A 195 14.88 -13.32 2.99
N ALA A 196 14.42 -13.23 4.24
CA ALA A 196 13.15 -13.82 4.65
C ALA A 196 11.95 -13.04 4.10
N MET A 197 10.97 -13.75 3.50
CA MET A 197 9.72 -13.17 3.02
C MET A 197 8.94 -12.54 4.18
N GLN A 198 8.43 -11.32 3.96
CA GLN A 198 7.67 -10.58 4.95
C GLN A 198 6.16 -10.75 4.75
N THR A 199 5.42 -10.74 5.87
CA THR A 199 3.95 -10.80 5.92
C THR A 199 3.42 -9.72 6.87
N GLY A 200 2.11 -9.42 6.82
CA GLY A 200 1.49 -8.40 7.66
C GLY A 200 1.92 -6.99 7.30
N TRP A 201 1.81 -6.07 8.24
CA TRP A 201 2.21 -4.68 8.07
C TRP A 201 3.74 -4.52 8.07
N GLN A 202 4.27 -3.86 7.05
CA GLN A 202 5.69 -3.56 6.91
C GLN A 202 5.90 -2.09 6.55
N VAL A 203 6.93 -1.47 7.14
CA VAL A 203 7.41 -0.15 6.74
C VAL A 203 8.54 -0.33 5.75
N VAL A 204 8.35 0.17 4.54
CA VAL A 204 9.39 0.15 3.51
C VAL A 204 9.64 1.57 3.03
N GLY A 205 10.84 2.08 3.29
CA GLY A 205 11.12 3.50 3.12
C GLY A 205 10.31 4.34 4.12
N SER A 206 9.46 5.25 3.61
CA SER A 206 8.57 6.09 4.42
C SER A 206 7.10 5.65 4.39
N SER A 207 6.78 4.52 3.79
CA SER A 207 5.41 4.09 3.56
C SER A 207 5.11 2.75 4.22
N TRP A 208 3.86 2.59 4.66
CA TRP A 208 3.34 1.32 5.15
C TRP A 208 2.77 0.51 4.00
N TYR A 209 3.04 -0.79 4.02
CA TYR A 209 2.50 -1.79 3.09
C TYR A 209 1.92 -2.95 3.89
N TYR A 210 0.97 -3.64 3.32
CA TYR A 210 0.42 -4.86 3.91
C TYR A 210 0.60 -6.04 2.97
N PHE A 211 1.17 -7.12 3.51
CA PHE A 211 1.35 -8.39 2.82
C PHE A 211 0.46 -9.43 3.48
N ASP A 212 -0.23 -10.23 2.71
CA ASP A 212 -1.08 -11.29 3.26
C ASP A 212 -0.24 -12.46 3.84
N GLY A 213 -0.92 -13.54 4.26
CA GLY A 213 -0.27 -14.71 4.84
C GLY A 213 0.68 -15.45 3.88
N ASP A 214 0.46 -15.29 2.58
CA ASP A 214 1.30 -15.86 1.52
C ASP A 214 2.40 -14.88 1.06
N GLY A 215 2.53 -13.75 1.72
CA GLY A 215 3.51 -12.71 1.43
C GLY A 215 3.16 -11.79 0.26
N ALA A 216 1.98 -11.93 -0.34
CA ALA A 216 1.56 -11.10 -1.47
C ALA A 216 1.17 -9.68 -1.02
N MET A 217 1.78 -8.66 -1.63
CA MET A 217 1.44 -7.27 -1.38
C MET A 217 -0.02 -6.98 -1.72
N GLN A 218 -0.75 -6.40 -0.77
CA GLN A 218 -2.14 -6.02 -0.96
C GLN A 218 -2.26 -4.61 -1.52
N SER A 219 -3.37 -4.35 -2.23
CA SER A 219 -3.70 -3.04 -2.80
C SER A 219 -5.20 -2.78 -2.75
N GLY A 220 -5.61 -1.49 -2.89
CA GLY A 220 -7.01 -1.09 -2.79
C GLY A 220 -7.54 -1.15 -1.35
N TRP A 221 -8.85 -1.39 -1.20
CA TRP A 221 -9.49 -1.46 0.11
C TRP A 221 -9.28 -2.82 0.78
N ILE A 222 -8.72 -2.79 1.99
CA ILE A 222 -8.57 -3.97 2.84
C ILE A 222 -9.26 -3.75 4.18
N CYS A 223 -9.78 -4.83 4.78
CA CYS A 223 -10.36 -4.80 6.13
C CYS A 223 -9.58 -5.72 7.05
N LEU A 224 -8.96 -5.15 8.06
CA LEU A 224 -8.18 -5.86 9.08
C LEU A 224 -8.77 -5.57 10.45
N GLU A 225 -9.08 -6.59 11.21
CA GLU A 225 -9.61 -6.50 12.57
C GLU A 225 -10.80 -5.53 12.71
N GLY A 226 -11.63 -5.45 11.68
CA GLY A 226 -12.81 -4.56 11.67
C GLY A 226 -12.54 -3.14 11.20
N SER A 227 -11.29 -2.76 10.95
CA SER A 227 -10.87 -1.46 10.43
C SER A 227 -10.59 -1.53 8.93
N TRP A 228 -11.05 -0.50 8.20
CA TRP A 228 -10.81 -0.37 6.77
C TRP A 228 -9.62 0.52 6.49
N TYR A 229 -8.76 0.08 5.58
CA TYR A 229 -7.60 0.80 5.08
C TYR A 229 -7.65 0.88 3.56
N TYR A 230 -7.06 1.89 2.98
CA TYR A 230 -6.87 1.98 1.53
C TYR A 230 -5.38 1.97 1.19
N LEU A 231 -4.97 0.94 0.49
CA LEU A 231 -3.63 0.78 -0.05
C LEU A 231 -3.66 1.27 -1.50
N GLY A 232 -2.64 1.97 -1.94
CA GLY A 232 -2.59 2.51 -3.29
C GLY A 232 -2.90 1.43 -4.35
N GLY A 233 -3.62 1.83 -5.41
CA GLY A 233 -3.97 0.94 -6.51
C GLY A 233 -2.79 0.64 -7.45
N ASN A 234 -2.95 -0.40 -8.30
CA ASN A 234 -2.07 -0.67 -9.44
C ASN A 234 -0.56 -0.66 -9.12
N ASN A 235 -0.07 -1.59 -8.33
CA ASN A 235 1.35 -1.73 -7.96
C ASN A 235 1.90 -0.67 -6.99
N ASP A 236 1.12 0.31 -6.54
CA ASP A 236 1.56 1.25 -5.50
C ASP A 236 1.59 0.57 -4.12
N GLY A 237 0.50 -0.09 -3.71
CA GLY A 237 0.38 -0.83 -2.44
C GLY A 237 0.60 -0.01 -1.17
N ALA A 238 1.06 1.22 -1.26
CA ALA A 238 1.35 2.08 -0.11
C ALA A 238 0.05 2.53 0.59
N MET A 239 -0.01 2.38 1.92
CA MET A 239 -1.13 2.83 2.73
C MET A 239 -1.34 4.34 2.55
N LYS A 240 -2.58 4.73 2.30
CA LYS A 240 -2.99 6.13 2.18
C LYS A 240 -3.52 6.66 3.50
N THR A 241 -3.34 7.97 3.68
CA THR A 241 -3.86 8.75 4.81
C THR A 241 -4.48 10.05 4.29
N GLY A 242 -5.30 10.74 5.08
CA GLY A 242 -5.97 11.95 4.65
C GLY A 242 -7.06 11.70 3.61
N TRP A 243 -7.30 12.69 2.77
CA TRP A 243 -8.36 12.62 1.76
C TRP A 243 -7.93 11.83 0.53
N ILE A 244 -8.76 10.86 0.16
CA ILE A 244 -8.62 10.13 -1.10
C ILE A 244 -9.93 10.18 -1.89
N ARG A 245 -9.83 10.03 -3.21
CA ARG A 245 -10.98 9.85 -4.09
C ARG A 245 -10.89 8.47 -4.76
N ASN A 246 -11.92 7.66 -4.53
CA ASN A 246 -11.99 6.33 -5.11
C ASN A 246 -13.42 6.03 -5.59
N GLY A 247 -13.57 5.50 -6.80
CA GLY A 247 -14.88 5.21 -7.38
C GLY A 247 -15.82 6.42 -7.45
N GLY A 248 -15.27 7.64 -7.66
CA GLY A 248 -16.05 8.87 -7.73
C GLY A 248 -16.43 9.47 -6.37
N ARG A 249 -16.13 8.81 -5.24
CA ARG A 249 -16.41 9.26 -3.87
C ARG A 249 -15.16 9.69 -3.14
N ASN A 250 -15.33 10.65 -2.24
CA ASN A 250 -14.28 11.07 -1.31
C ASN A 250 -14.35 10.22 -0.04
N TYR A 251 -13.18 9.94 0.56
CA TYR A 251 -13.03 9.20 1.81
C TYR A 251 -11.96 9.90 2.64
N TYR A 252 -12.16 9.98 3.95
CA TYR A 252 -11.16 10.44 4.87
C TYR A 252 -10.54 9.28 5.63
N LEU A 253 -9.23 9.16 5.54
CA LEU A 253 -8.41 8.18 6.24
C LEU A 253 -7.66 8.90 7.36
N THR A 254 -7.76 8.42 8.58
CA THR A 254 -7.03 8.99 9.72
C THR A 254 -5.52 8.98 9.47
N PRO A 255 -4.70 9.69 10.25
CA PRO A 255 -3.24 9.58 10.18
C PRO A 255 -2.72 8.14 10.32
N GLY A 256 -3.47 7.26 11.02
CA GLY A 256 -3.19 5.82 11.09
C GLY A 256 -3.72 5.00 9.90
N GLY A 257 -4.23 5.65 8.85
CA GLY A 257 -4.74 5.00 7.63
C GLY A 257 -6.14 4.40 7.73
N VAL A 258 -6.79 4.47 8.91
CA VAL A 258 -8.13 3.90 9.11
C VAL A 258 -9.19 4.79 8.50
N TRP A 259 -10.06 4.23 7.66
CA TRP A 259 -11.25 4.92 7.21
C TRP A 259 -12.25 5.08 8.35
N LYS A 260 -12.71 6.32 8.56
CA LYS A 260 -13.71 6.66 9.56
C LYS A 260 -15.03 7.04 8.87
N ASP A 261 -16.08 6.34 9.25
CA ASP A 261 -17.46 6.61 8.83
C ASP A 261 -18.02 7.75 9.71
N ILE A 262 -17.86 8.99 9.25
CA ILE A 262 -18.23 10.19 10.00
C ILE A 262 -19.69 10.51 9.76
N ARG A 263 -20.46 10.73 10.83
CA ARG A 263 -21.87 11.07 10.81
C ARG A 263 -22.11 12.44 11.40
N LEU A 264 -22.73 13.33 10.63
CA LEU A 264 -23.05 14.69 11.03
C LEU A 264 -24.55 14.92 11.04
N ALA A 265 -25.04 15.66 12.05
CA ALA A 265 -26.42 16.12 12.06
C ALA A 265 -26.49 17.58 11.59
N VAL A 266 -27.35 17.86 10.62
CA VAL A 266 -27.72 19.22 10.21
C VAL A 266 -29.01 19.59 10.95
N ILE A 267 -28.92 20.47 11.94
CA ILE A 267 -30.03 20.81 12.88
C ILE A 267 -30.90 21.92 12.28
N ARG A 268 -31.96 21.51 11.59
CA ARG A 268 -32.91 22.44 10.97
C ARG A 268 -34.24 21.74 10.61
N ASN A 269 -35.23 22.51 10.18
CA ASN A 269 -36.41 21.99 9.47
C ASN A 269 -36.03 21.42 8.12
N ASN A 270 -36.86 20.55 7.54
CA ASN A 270 -36.58 19.90 6.26
C ASN A 270 -36.84 20.86 5.09
N GLU A 271 -35.99 21.84 4.91
CA GLU A 271 -36.04 22.88 3.90
C GLU A 271 -34.91 22.74 2.88
N ALA A 272 -35.07 23.38 1.74
CA ALA A 272 -34.07 23.29 0.64
C ALA A 272 -32.65 23.66 1.08
N GLY A 273 -32.49 24.70 1.92
CA GLY A 273 -31.18 25.12 2.43
C GLY A 273 -30.49 24.07 3.31
N ALA A 274 -31.27 23.38 4.16
CA ALA A 274 -30.75 22.29 4.99
C ALA A 274 -30.34 21.07 4.15
N ILE A 275 -31.15 20.74 3.16
CA ILE A 275 -30.88 19.63 2.22
C ILE A 275 -29.62 19.92 1.41
N THR A 276 -29.47 21.17 0.90
CA THR A 276 -28.26 21.59 0.17
C THR A 276 -27.01 21.50 1.05
N THR A 277 -27.09 21.97 2.30
CA THR A 277 -26.02 21.87 3.27
C THR A 277 -25.62 20.40 3.51
N ALA A 278 -26.60 19.54 3.83
CA ALA A 278 -26.34 18.10 4.03
C ALA A 278 -25.73 17.45 2.80
N ALA A 279 -26.28 17.72 1.59
CA ALA A 279 -25.80 17.19 0.32
C ALA A 279 -24.33 17.58 0.07
N LYS A 280 -23.93 18.82 0.40
CA LYS A 280 -22.56 19.27 0.25
C LYS A 280 -21.58 18.52 1.14
N PHE A 281 -21.97 18.23 2.39
CA PHE A 281 -21.16 17.39 3.29
C PHE A 281 -21.10 15.93 2.83
N VAL A 282 -22.21 15.40 2.28
CA VAL A 282 -22.24 14.06 1.67
C VAL A 282 -21.29 13.98 0.45
N GLU A 283 -21.25 15.03 -0.38
CA GLU A 283 -20.28 15.15 -1.47
C GLU A 283 -18.83 15.07 -0.97
N MET A 284 -18.57 15.58 0.24
CA MET A 284 -17.26 15.49 0.90
C MET A 284 -17.00 14.12 1.56
N GLY A 285 -17.87 13.12 1.38
CA GLY A 285 -17.62 11.72 1.78
C GLY A 285 -18.02 11.37 3.20
N VAL A 286 -18.88 12.16 3.85
CA VAL A 286 -19.44 11.89 5.19
C VAL A 286 -20.94 11.59 5.10
N ASP A 287 -21.49 10.96 6.13
CA ASP A 287 -22.92 10.80 6.30
C ASP A 287 -23.49 12.05 7.01
N ALA A 288 -24.20 12.90 6.28
CA ALA A 288 -24.83 14.11 6.82
C ALA A 288 -26.35 14.03 6.65
N THR A 289 -27.07 14.11 7.79
CA THR A 289 -28.53 13.94 7.84
C THR A 289 -29.17 15.18 8.43
N VAL A 290 -30.26 15.65 7.79
CA VAL A 290 -31.11 16.72 8.35
C VAL A 290 -31.92 16.14 9.51
N VAL A 291 -31.80 16.75 10.69
CA VAL A 291 -32.52 16.38 11.92
C VAL A 291 -33.59 17.39 12.21
N THR A 292 -34.86 16.98 12.10
CA THR A 292 -36.04 17.84 12.25
C THR A 292 -36.78 17.64 13.58
N GLY A 293 -36.46 16.59 14.32
CA GLY A 293 -37.07 16.18 15.59
C GLY A 293 -36.08 16.13 16.76
N ASN A 294 -36.29 15.15 17.64
CA ASN A 294 -35.39 14.91 18.77
C ASN A 294 -33.99 14.63 18.31
N PHE A 295 -33.03 15.28 18.94
CA PHE A 295 -31.62 15.18 18.68
C PHE A 295 -30.92 14.33 19.77
N GLU A 296 -30.21 13.28 19.31
CA GLU A 296 -29.40 12.43 20.20
C GLU A 296 -27.93 12.52 19.76
N ILE A 297 -27.11 13.25 20.48
CA ILE A 297 -25.70 13.50 20.15
C ILE A 297 -24.88 12.21 20.04
N SER A 298 -25.23 11.16 20.76
CA SER A 298 -24.55 9.86 20.73
C SER A 298 -24.50 9.21 19.34
N ARG A 299 -25.41 9.60 18.45
CA ARG A 299 -25.51 9.08 17.07
C ARG A 299 -24.58 9.77 16.08
N TYR A 300 -24.01 10.92 16.46
CA TYR A 300 -23.27 11.79 15.54
C TYR A 300 -21.87 12.09 16.06
N ASP A 301 -20.97 12.37 15.14
CA ASP A 301 -19.59 12.76 15.43
C ASP A 301 -19.44 14.29 15.51
N GLY A 302 -20.45 15.05 15.08
CA GLY A 302 -20.52 16.50 15.17
C GLY A 302 -21.84 17.04 14.64
N ILE A 303 -22.07 18.34 14.78
CA ILE A 303 -23.28 19.02 14.24
C ILE A 303 -22.94 20.19 13.34
N ILE A 304 -23.90 20.49 12.45
CA ILE A 304 -23.92 21.67 11.61
C ILE A 304 -25.18 22.47 11.94
N ILE A 305 -25.02 23.75 12.30
CA ILE A 305 -26.08 24.70 12.39
C ILE A 305 -26.07 25.54 11.10
N PRO A 306 -26.98 25.28 10.17
CA PRO A 306 -26.97 25.94 8.85
C PRO A 306 -27.54 27.37 8.92
N GLY A 307 -27.44 28.08 7.81
CA GLY A 307 -28.05 29.39 7.60
C GLY A 307 -29.57 29.37 7.72
N GLY A 308 -30.22 30.52 7.93
CA GLY A 308 -31.67 30.64 8.10
C GLY A 308 -32.14 32.07 8.28
N GLY A 309 -33.38 32.24 8.80
CA GLY A 309 -33.90 33.52 9.24
C GLY A 309 -33.17 34.06 10.46
N ASP A 310 -33.51 35.26 10.88
CA ASP A 310 -32.81 35.97 11.93
C ASP A 310 -33.10 35.41 13.34
N LEU A 311 -32.18 35.65 14.26
CA LEU A 311 -32.42 35.41 15.69
C LEU A 311 -33.28 36.50 16.31
N ASP A 312 -34.12 36.12 17.28
CA ASP A 312 -34.85 37.07 18.07
C ASP A 312 -33.87 37.97 18.88
N PRO A 313 -33.89 39.30 18.66
CA PRO A 313 -33.01 40.22 19.34
C PRO A 313 -33.13 40.19 20.87
N ALA A 314 -34.28 39.79 21.41
CA ALA A 314 -34.46 39.58 22.83
C ALA A 314 -33.48 38.59 23.43
N ARG A 315 -32.95 37.62 22.65
CA ARG A 315 -31.99 36.61 23.06
C ARG A 315 -30.61 37.20 23.39
N TYR A 316 -30.30 38.39 22.87
CA TYR A 316 -29.05 39.11 23.13
C TYR A 316 -29.31 40.52 23.68
N GLY A 317 -30.44 40.68 24.38
CA GLY A 317 -30.76 41.87 25.15
C GLY A 317 -31.10 43.12 24.35
N GLN A 318 -31.59 42.97 23.12
CA GLN A 318 -31.94 44.10 22.24
C GLN A 318 -33.43 44.11 21.89
N THR A 319 -33.95 45.29 21.57
CA THR A 319 -35.26 45.44 20.94
C THR A 319 -35.13 45.14 19.45
N ASN A 320 -36.13 44.50 18.83
CA ASN A 320 -36.14 44.24 17.41
C ASN A 320 -36.30 45.55 16.61
N THR A 321 -35.31 45.84 15.76
CA THR A 321 -35.31 47.03 14.88
C THR A 321 -35.25 46.68 13.41
N ALA A 322 -34.78 45.45 13.04
CA ALA A 322 -34.58 45.05 11.66
C ALA A 322 -34.60 43.52 11.43
N SER A 323 -34.72 42.71 12.48
CA SER A 323 -34.74 41.26 12.38
C SER A 323 -36.08 40.74 11.84
N GLY A 324 -36.04 39.79 10.90
CA GLY A 324 -37.20 39.18 10.25
C GLY A 324 -37.08 37.65 10.12
N ASN A 325 -38.19 37.02 9.76
CA ASN A 325 -38.24 35.54 9.56
C ASN A 325 -37.76 34.75 10.81
N ILE A 326 -38.10 35.22 12.00
CA ILE A 326 -37.70 34.63 13.28
C ILE A 326 -38.48 33.33 13.50
N ASP A 327 -37.77 32.23 13.75
CA ASP A 327 -38.33 30.93 14.14
C ASP A 327 -37.79 30.54 15.56
N ASN A 328 -38.48 30.97 16.58
CA ASN A 328 -38.07 30.71 17.98
C ASN A 328 -38.06 29.20 18.31
N ILE A 329 -38.91 28.38 17.68
CA ILE A 329 -38.96 26.93 17.93
C ILE A 329 -37.71 26.27 17.37
N LEU A 330 -37.30 26.62 16.16
CA LEU A 330 -36.07 26.14 15.56
C LEU A 330 -34.85 26.63 16.36
N ASP A 331 -34.84 27.92 16.80
CA ASP A 331 -33.74 28.47 17.56
C ASP A 331 -33.52 27.72 18.86
N GLU A 332 -34.58 27.43 19.65
CA GLU A 332 -34.46 26.64 20.90
C GLU A 332 -33.86 25.25 20.61
N ARG A 333 -34.33 24.57 19.57
CA ARG A 333 -33.80 23.25 19.19
C ARG A 333 -32.33 23.32 18.80
N GLN A 334 -31.91 24.36 18.06
CA GLN A 334 -30.51 24.57 17.69
C GLN A 334 -29.64 24.90 18.90
N ILE A 335 -30.14 25.73 19.80
CA ILE A 335 -29.49 26.07 21.08
C ILE A 335 -29.29 24.82 21.94
N ASP A 336 -30.31 23.98 22.07
CA ASP A 336 -30.23 22.72 22.79
C ASP A 336 -29.21 21.76 22.19
N ALA A 337 -29.16 21.64 20.86
CA ALA A 337 -28.19 20.82 20.16
C ALA A 337 -26.74 21.33 20.40
N VAL A 338 -26.53 22.66 20.36
CA VAL A 338 -25.22 23.26 20.68
C VAL A 338 -24.82 22.90 22.11
N LYS A 339 -25.72 23.07 23.09
CA LYS A 339 -25.44 22.74 24.51
C LYS A 339 -25.11 21.27 24.73
N GLN A 340 -25.86 20.36 24.09
CA GLN A 340 -25.59 18.92 24.15
C GLN A 340 -24.21 18.57 23.55
N CYS A 341 -23.85 19.17 22.40
CA CYS A 341 -22.54 18.96 21.77
C CYS A 341 -21.40 19.47 22.64
N VAL A 342 -21.52 20.64 23.21
CA VAL A 342 -20.54 21.22 24.18
C VAL A 342 -20.34 20.27 25.36
N ALA A 343 -21.44 19.82 25.97
CA ALA A 343 -21.37 18.87 27.09
C ALA A 343 -20.73 17.54 26.72
N ALA A 344 -20.89 17.08 25.47
CA ALA A 344 -20.33 15.83 24.93
C ALA A 344 -18.93 15.99 24.31
N GLY A 345 -18.38 17.22 24.28
CA GLY A 345 -17.10 17.50 23.61
C GLY A 345 -17.12 17.26 22.09
N LYS A 346 -18.30 17.35 21.45
CA LYS A 346 -18.47 17.08 20.01
C LYS A 346 -18.32 18.38 19.20
N PRO A 347 -17.66 18.31 18.01
CA PRO A 347 -17.46 19.45 17.14
C PRO A 347 -18.78 20.10 16.65
N ILE A 348 -18.75 21.43 16.54
CA ILE A 348 -19.88 22.23 16.07
C ILE A 348 -19.42 23.14 14.92
N PHE A 349 -20.19 23.19 13.84
CA PHE A 349 -19.97 24.11 12.73
C PHE A 349 -21.20 24.97 12.44
N GLY A 350 -21.03 26.28 12.56
CA GLY A 350 -22.07 27.26 12.26
C GLY A 350 -21.90 27.93 10.90
N ILE A 351 -22.96 28.02 10.10
CA ILE A 351 -22.98 28.70 8.80
C ILE A 351 -23.98 29.84 8.85
N CYS A 352 -23.57 31.05 8.49
CA CYS A 352 -24.40 32.25 8.39
C CYS A 352 -25.18 32.49 9.73
N LYS A 353 -26.51 32.33 9.74
CA LYS A 353 -27.30 32.36 10.99
C LYS A 353 -26.75 31.44 12.08
N GLY A 354 -26.18 30.27 11.67
CA GLY A 354 -25.61 29.31 12.61
C GLY A 354 -24.42 29.87 13.41
N VAL A 355 -23.53 30.64 12.80
CA VAL A 355 -22.42 31.28 13.53
C VAL A 355 -22.92 32.39 14.47
N GLN A 356 -23.96 33.11 14.05
CA GLN A 356 -24.61 34.16 14.88
C GLN A 356 -25.27 33.53 16.11
N LEU A 357 -26.02 32.43 15.94
CA LEU A 357 -26.63 31.68 17.03
C LEU A 357 -25.56 31.17 18.01
N ILE A 358 -24.47 30.62 17.54
CA ILE A 358 -23.34 30.19 18.37
C ILE A 358 -22.82 31.36 19.18
N ASN A 359 -22.55 32.50 18.55
CA ASN A 359 -22.08 33.70 19.25
C ASN A 359 -23.04 34.13 20.38
N VAL A 360 -24.35 34.16 20.10
CA VAL A 360 -25.38 34.53 21.08
C VAL A 360 -25.48 33.50 22.22
N VAL A 361 -25.41 32.23 21.95
CA VAL A 361 -25.43 31.16 22.99
C VAL A 361 -24.28 31.30 23.99
N PHE A 362 -23.18 31.86 23.56
CA PHE A 362 -22.01 32.12 24.42
C PHE A 362 -21.93 33.56 24.95
N GLY A 363 -22.97 34.35 24.79
CA GLY A 363 -23.11 35.68 25.40
C GLY A 363 -22.70 36.87 24.52
N GLY A 364 -22.38 36.62 23.24
CA GLY A 364 -22.13 37.67 22.27
C GLY A 364 -23.43 38.36 21.77
N THR A 365 -23.28 39.44 21.00
CA THR A 365 -24.40 40.21 20.44
C THR A 365 -24.28 40.36 18.93
N LEU A 366 -25.38 40.86 18.29
CA LEU A 366 -25.42 41.00 16.83
C LEU A 366 -25.74 42.47 16.44
N ASN A 367 -25.25 42.83 15.23
CA ASN A 367 -25.80 43.94 14.44
C ASN A 367 -27.02 43.40 13.68
N GLN A 368 -28.19 44.00 13.89
CA GLN A 368 -29.43 43.57 13.27
C GLN A 368 -29.51 43.93 11.77
N SER A 369 -28.71 44.90 11.33
CA SER A 369 -28.66 45.26 9.91
C SER A 369 -27.30 45.84 9.56
N ILE A 370 -26.68 45.24 8.52
CA ILE A 370 -25.52 45.77 7.83
C ILE A 370 -25.78 45.74 6.32
N SER A 371 -25.03 46.49 5.55
CA SER A 371 -25.12 46.56 4.09
C SER A 371 -23.90 45.97 3.44
N GLY A 372 -24.01 45.59 2.14
CA GLY A 372 -22.87 45.16 1.34
C GLY A 372 -22.53 43.65 1.40
N HIS A 373 -23.33 42.85 2.15
CA HIS A 373 -23.07 41.42 2.33
C HIS A 373 -24.19 40.50 1.78
N MET A 374 -25.19 41.06 1.07
CA MET A 374 -26.32 40.29 0.56
C MET A 374 -26.11 39.92 -0.90
N GLY A 375 -25.90 38.60 -1.20
CA GLY A 375 -25.78 38.06 -2.55
C GLY A 375 -24.46 38.45 -3.25
N VAL A 376 -23.41 38.66 -2.51
CA VAL A 376 -22.13 39.20 -3.05
C VAL A 376 -20.94 38.27 -2.80
N TRP A 377 -20.00 38.35 -3.73
CA TRP A 377 -18.68 37.81 -3.57
C TRP A 377 -17.74 38.93 -3.09
N HIS A 378 -17.17 38.82 -1.90
CA HIS A 378 -16.24 39.78 -1.36
C HIS A 378 -14.97 39.12 -0.82
N THR A 379 -13.95 39.93 -0.53
CA THR A 379 -12.68 39.46 0.00
C THR A 379 -12.67 39.58 1.51
N VAL A 380 -12.23 38.52 2.20
CA VAL A 380 -12.02 38.50 3.64
C VAL A 380 -10.56 38.25 3.94
N SER A 381 -10.03 38.95 4.95
CA SER A 381 -8.67 38.77 5.44
C SER A 381 -8.64 37.68 6.51
N VAL A 382 -7.67 36.77 6.42
CA VAL A 382 -7.49 35.67 7.35
C VAL A 382 -6.48 36.07 8.42
N SER A 383 -6.84 35.87 9.70
CA SER A 383 -5.92 36.07 10.82
C SER A 383 -4.69 35.14 10.68
N ARG A 384 -3.55 35.56 11.18
CA ARG A 384 -2.33 34.73 11.22
C ARG A 384 -2.39 33.62 12.28
N SER A 385 -3.34 33.68 13.20
CA SER A 385 -3.62 32.70 14.25
C SER A 385 -5.08 32.27 14.18
N GLY A 386 -5.41 31.13 14.80
CA GLY A 386 -6.76 30.58 14.82
C GLY A 386 -6.92 29.39 13.88
N TRP A 387 -8.10 28.79 13.92
CA TRP A 387 -8.35 27.55 13.20
C TRP A 387 -8.29 27.72 11.69
N PHE A 388 -8.82 28.84 11.17
CA PHE A 388 -8.87 29.11 9.74
C PHE A 388 -7.50 29.43 9.11
N SER A 389 -6.50 29.82 9.92
CA SER A 389 -5.13 30.03 9.44
C SER A 389 -4.45 28.71 8.98
N ASN A 390 -4.95 27.58 9.43
CA ASN A 390 -4.50 26.26 8.95
C ASN A 390 -5.06 25.89 7.57
N ILE A 391 -6.12 26.60 7.14
CA ILE A 391 -6.83 26.34 5.89
C ILE A 391 -6.41 27.35 4.81
N TYR A 392 -6.30 28.62 5.20
CA TYR A 392 -6.09 29.73 4.29
C TYR A 392 -4.96 30.63 4.78
N SER A 393 -4.34 31.35 3.85
CA SER A 393 -3.33 32.35 4.12
C SER A 393 -3.67 33.67 3.42
N GLY A 394 -3.40 34.80 4.09
CA GLY A 394 -3.61 36.14 3.53
C GLY A 394 -5.09 36.50 3.40
N SER A 395 -5.66 36.44 2.21
CA SER A 395 -7.06 36.76 1.98
C SER A 395 -7.69 35.76 1.02
N VAL A 396 -9.00 35.56 1.17
CA VAL A 396 -9.81 34.67 0.31
C VAL A 396 -11.09 35.36 -0.11
N ARG A 397 -11.64 34.95 -1.26
CA ARG A 397 -12.91 35.48 -1.75
C ARG A 397 -14.04 34.50 -1.39
N VAL A 398 -15.08 35.00 -0.72
CA VAL A 398 -16.19 34.23 -0.17
C VAL A 398 -17.55 34.74 -0.68
N LEU A 399 -18.57 33.88 -0.61
CA LEU A 399 -19.94 34.18 -1.02
C LEU A 399 -20.80 34.46 0.20
N SER A 400 -21.36 35.64 0.31
CA SER A 400 -22.16 36.08 1.44
C SER A 400 -23.60 36.39 1.08
N TYR A 401 -24.53 35.99 1.98
CA TYR A 401 -25.97 36.22 1.90
C TYR A 401 -26.51 36.58 3.29
N HIS A 402 -26.01 37.66 3.89
CA HIS A 402 -26.43 38.08 5.22
C HIS A 402 -26.57 39.59 5.32
N HIS A 403 -27.54 40.03 6.13
CA HIS A 403 -27.72 41.42 6.51
C HIS A 403 -27.53 41.63 8.02
N GLN A 404 -27.27 40.56 8.80
CA GLN A 404 -26.86 40.59 10.19
C GLN A 404 -25.42 40.14 10.33
N SER A 405 -24.76 40.60 11.40
CA SER A 405 -23.36 40.20 11.70
C SER A 405 -23.11 40.16 13.22
N ILE A 406 -22.03 39.52 13.63
CA ILE A 406 -21.54 39.57 15.01
C ILE A 406 -21.12 41.01 15.31
N ARG A 407 -21.67 41.60 16.39
CA ARG A 407 -21.26 42.89 16.93
C ARG A 407 -20.23 42.71 18.04
N ASP A 408 -20.63 42.09 19.13
CA ASP A 408 -19.73 41.75 20.22
C ASP A 408 -19.45 40.25 20.20
N LEU A 409 -18.17 39.88 20.02
CA LEU A 409 -17.77 38.48 19.98
C LEU A 409 -17.81 37.89 21.38
N ALA A 410 -18.40 36.72 21.53
CA ALA A 410 -18.48 36.01 22.79
C ALA A 410 -17.10 35.68 23.36
N ASP A 411 -16.98 35.66 24.68
CA ASP A 411 -15.73 35.34 25.38
C ASP A 411 -15.25 33.91 25.04
N GLY A 412 -13.92 33.75 24.87
CA GLY A 412 -13.28 32.51 24.52
C GLY A 412 -13.29 32.17 23.00
N PHE A 413 -13.92 33.04 22.20
CA PHE A 413 -13.85 32.93 20.74
C PHE A 413 -12.78 33.84 20.13
N GLN A 414 -12.23 33.43 19.00
CA GLN A 414 -11.33 34.22 18.17
C GLN A 414 -12.03 34.61 16.87
N ALA A 415 -11.88 35.86 16.45
CA ALA A 415 -12.26 36.28 15.10
C ALA A 415 -11.17 35.93 14.14
N ASP A 416 -11.39 34.87 13.35
CA ASP A 416 -10.40 34.29 12.44
C ASP A 416 -10.38 34.98 11.06
N MET A 417 -11.52 35.52 10.63
CA MET A 417 -11.64 36.22 9.35
C MET A 417 -12.47 37.51 9.50
N ARG A 418 -12.08 38.53 8.73
CA ARG A 418 -12.78 39.81 8.67
C ARG A 418 -12.89 40.31 7.22
N ALA A 419 -14.03 40.91 6.91
CA ALA A 419 -14.23 41.68 5.69
C ALA A 419 -13.51 43.05 5.77
N GLY A 420 -13.43 43.76 4.65
CA GLY A 420 -12.76 45.05 4.58
C GLY A 420 -13.42 46.16 5.42
N ASP A 421 -14.69 46.04 5.71
CA ASP A 421 -15.47 46.94 6.59
C ASP A 421 -15.36 46.59 8.09
N GLY A 422 -14.59 45.54 8.43
CA GLY A 422 -14.40 45.05 9.79
C GLY A 422 -15.38 43.96 10.24
N THR A 423 -16.38 43.62 9.43
CA THR A 423 -17.35 42.55 9.72
C THR A 423 -16.63 41.23 10.01
N ILE A 424 -17.02 40.55 11.12
CA ILE A 424 -16.48 39.25 11.48
C ILE A 424 -17.11 38.20 10.54
N GLU A 425 -16.27 37.50 9.75
CA GLU A 425 -16.69 36.52 8.77
C GLU A 425 -16.40 35.08 9.18
N ALA A 426 -15.53 34.86 10.18
CA ALA A 426 -15.31 33.53 10.75
C ALA A 426 -14.85 33.63 12.21
N ILE A 427 -15.27 32.66 13.01
CA ILE A 427 -14.89 32.53 14.41
C ILE A 427 -14.46 31.09 14.74
N SER A 428 -13.59 30.96 15.75
CA SER A 428 -13.24 29.65 16.31
C SER A 428 -13.10 29.67 17.82
N ASN A 429 -13.42 28.53 18.44
CA ASN A 429 -13.05 28.18 19.80
C ASN A 429 -12.44 26.76 19.75
N ASN A 430 -11.11 26.67 19.71
CA ASN A 430 -10.39 25.39 19.54
C ASN A 430 -10.55 24.47 20.76
N GLU A 431 -10.68 25.06 21.97
CA GLU A 431 -10.85 24.28 23.20
C GLU A 431 -12.17 23.50 23.20
N LYS A 432 -13.24 24.14 22.71
CA LYS A 432 -14.58 23.55 22.65
C LYS A 432 -14.91 22.89 21.30
N HIS A 433 -13.97 22.88 20.34
CA HIS A 433 -14.17 22.40 18.98
C HIS A 433 -15.35 23.08 18.25
N ILE A 434 -15.48 24.39 18.41
CA ILE A 434 -16.57 25.19 17.83
C ILE A 434 -15.99 26.11 16.76
N TYR A 435 -16.57 26.04 15.57
CA TYR A 435 -16.15 26.80 14.42
C TYR A 435 -17.36 27.36 13.67
N GLY A 436 -17.22 28.52 13.05
CA GLY A 436 -18.32 29.10 12.31
C GLY A 436 -17.88 30.11 11.30
N VAL A 437 -18.65 30.20 10.23
CA VAL A 437 -18.47 31.15 9.13
C VAL A 437 -19.75 31.92 8.85
N GLN A 438 -19.60 33.20 8.53
CA GLN A 438 -20.73 34.06 8.17
C GLN A 438 -21.14 33.87 6.70
N PHE A 439 -20.18 33.52 5.84
CA PHE A 439 -20.39 33.19 4.43
C PHE A 439 -20.93 31.76 4.23
N HIS A 440 -21.23 31.37 2.97
CA HIS A 440 -21.87 30.11 2.62
C HIS A 440 -20.90 29.14 1.88
N PRO A 441 -20.01 28.41 2.57
CA PRO A 441 -19.06 27.48 1.94
C PRO A 441 -19.76 26.34 1.18
N GLU A 442 -20.99 25.98 1.62
CA GLU A 442 -21.79 24.92 1.00
C GLU A 442 -22.38 25.32 -0.37
N GLN A 443 -22.40 26.61 -0.67
CA GLN A 443 -22.86 27.15 -1.96
C GLN A 443 -21.70 27.55 -2.87
N MET A 444 -20.48 27.59 -2.33
CA MET A 444 -19.27 28.00 -3.05
C MET A 444 -18.67 26.87 -3.86
N ASN A 445 -19.26 26.35 -4.87
CA ASN A 445 -18.77 25.23 -5.68
C ASN A 445 -17.30 25.37 -6.17
N ASN A 446 -16.37 25.67 -5.26
CA ASN A 446 -14.95 25.88 -5.50
C ASN A 446 -14.10 25.29 -4.36
N GLU A 447 -12.78 25.31 -4.54
CA GLU A 447 -11.85 24.71 -3.57
C GLU A 447 -11.82 25.50 -2.23
N VAL A 448 -12.12 26.80 -2.21
CA VAL A 448 -12.17 27.57 -0.96
C VAL A 448 -13.26 27.03 -0.05
N GLY A 449 -14.51 26.91 -0.55
CA GLY A 449 -15.61 26.30 0.23
C GLY A 449 -15.33 24.85 0.62
N ASN A 450 -14.81 24.05 -0.32
CA ASN A 450 -14.52 22.64 -0.09
C ASN A 450 -13.45 22.42 1.00
N ARG A 451 -12.40 23.24 1.04
CA ARG A 451 -11.36 23.17 2.08
C ARG A 451 -11.90 23.47 3.46
N CYS A 452 -12.79 24.47 3.57
CA CYS A 452 -13.46 24.79 4.84
C CYS A 452 -14.23 23.59 5.40
N ILE A 453 -15.05 22.98 4.56
CA ILE A 453 -15.86 21.80 4.92
C ILE A 453 -14.98 20.60 5.29
N ARG A 454 -13.97 20.28 4.47
CA ARG A 454 -13.04 19.18 4.74
C ARG A 454 -12.33 19.33 6.07
N GLN A 455 -11.87 20.54 6.41
CA GLN A 455 -11.18 20.79 7.65
C GLN A 455 -12.08 20.53 8.88
N PHE A 456 -13.37 20.91 8.80
CA PHE A 456 -14.32 20.58 9.87
C PHE A 456 -14.55 19.06 9.98
N VAL A 457 -14.67 18.37 8.85
CA VAL A 457 -14.79 16.91 8.82
C VAL A 457 -13.57 16.23 9.46
N GLU A 458 -12.38 16.76 9.25
CA GLU A 458 -11.15 16.27 9.89
C GLU A 458 -11.16 16.43 11.41
N VAL A 459 -11.77 17.49 11.92
CA VAL A 459 -11.97 17.66 13.37
C VAL A 459 -12.91 16.59 13.91
N CYS A 460 -14.01 16.30 13.20
CA CYS A 460 -14.96 15.24 13.58
C CYS A 460 -14.37 13.81 13.50
N ALA A 461 -13.29 13.65 12.77
CA ALA A 461 -12.59 12.37 12.63
C ALA A 461 -11.66 12.01 13.79
N LYS A 462 -11.28 12.99 14.59
CA LYS A 462 -10.41 12.83 15.77
C LYS A 462 -11.19 12.29 16.95
#